data_ae5d2d847f8055662e11098a4dd47952
#
_entry.id   ae5d2d847f8055662e11098a4dd47952
#
_cell.length_a   1.000
_cell.length_b   1.000
_cell.length_c   1.000
_cell.angle_alpha   90.00
_cell.angle_beta   90.00
_cell.angle_gamma   90.00
#
_symmetry.space_group_name_H-M   'P 1'
#
loop_
_entity.id
_entity.type
_entity.pdbx_description
1 polymer ?
#
loop_
_entity_poly.entity_id
_entity_poly.type
_entity_poly.pdbx_seq_one_letter_code
_entity_poly.pdbx_strand_id
1 'polypeptide(L)'
;MSDIDRSRAQQLMREADIEALVLFQPEAFRYAVGAHAGVATMWGRAGSAIALVPADADAPIAAVVSDHAASLVRRAAPDIDLRCHRIWIDIVDLSGAETIAQVDDAYRRNNSGGPRPETFVRAACFGLLADLLRERGLSAARIGADLEFMPAADFLALRQALPDVDWVDGSPVLRRLRAVKSGREIELLRRAAAAAEAGLVAMAAAVRPGAALGGLSAAWKAGAQAHAAKSGFSLSGHWDYISVGPALSDMAAVVTPGALIKADVGTLVDGYSSDGARSFSWGPVSPLAADVFSALEAAFASGLEVIRPGNTFGAVHAAMLASMRRQGFSEYYRGHFGHSVGGGVGIEEWPFFSHDNPEIILPGMVVALEAPFYGEGLGALMIEDQFLVTTAGAECMNSLPRTLRDLSRA
;
A
#
# COMPACT_ATOMS: atom_id res chain seq x y z
N MET A 1 -16.36 -2.14 -4.14
CA MET A 1 -16.25 -1.93 -5.61
C MET A 1 -14.82 -2.22 -6.01
N SER A 2 -14.60 -2.99 -7.09
CA SER A 2 -13.26 -3.31 -7.61
C SER A 2 -12.53 -2.04 -8.06
N ASP A 3 -11.22 -1.98 -7.85
CA ASP A 3 -10.36 -0.89 -8.30
C ASP A 3 -9.63 -1.24 -9.61
N ILE A 4 -9.75 -2.48 -10.08
CA ILE A 4 -9.10 -2.94 -11.31
C ILE A 4 -9.74 -2.33 -12.56
N ASP A 5 -8.95 -1.66 -13.38
CA ASP A 5 -9.34 -1.26 -14.74
C ASP A 5 -9.28 -2.49 -15.66
N ARG A 6 -10.45 -3.01 -16.03
CA ARG A 6 -10.59 -4.23 -16.85
C ARG A 6 -10.01 -4.07 -18.25
N SER A 7 -10.16 -2.91 -18.86
CA SER A 7 -9.62 -2.65 -20.21
C SER A 7 -8.10 -2.61 -20.20
N ARG A 8 -7.52 -1.94 -19.18
CA ARG A 8 -6.08 -1.91 -18.98
C ARG A 8 -5.53 -3.28 -18.61
N ALA A 9 -6.26 -4.04 -17.77
CA ALA A 9 -5.89 -5.41 -17.41
C ALA A 9 -5.83 -6.31 -18.66
N GLN A 10 -6.81 -6.24 -19.53
CA GLN A 10 -6.85 -6.97 -20.80
C GLN A 10 -5.63 -6.62 -21.68
N GLN A 11 -5.32 -5.32 -21.82
CA GLN A 11 -4.15 -4.89 -22.60
C GLN A 11 -2.86 -5.47 -22.03
N LEU A 12 -2.60 -5.28 -20.74
CA LEU A 12 -1.36 -5.73 -20.09
C LEU A 12 -1.21 -7.25 -20.09
N MET A 13 -2.32 -7.99 -19.92
CA MET A 13 -2.31 -9.45 -20.02
C MET A 13 -2.01 -9.93 -21.44
N ARG A 14 -2.55 -9.26 -22.48
CA ARG A 14 -2.19 -9.56 -23.87
C ARG A 14 -0.71 -9.29 -24.17
N GLU A 15 -0.16 -8.19 -23.66
CA GLU A 15 1.27 -7.86 -23.80
C GLU A 15 2.16 -8.90 -23.10
N ALA A 16 1.69 -9.50 -22.02
CA ALA A 16 2.37 -10.54 -21.27
C ALA A 16 2.08 -11.97 -21.76
N ASP A 17 1.24 -12.13 -22.78
CA ASP A 17 0.80 -13.42 -23.31
C ASP A 17 0.21 -14.34 -22.22
N ILE A 18 -0.72 -13.79 -21.40
CA ILE A 18 -1.45 -14.54 -20.38
C ILE A 18 -2.97 -14.37 -20.56
N GLU A 19 -3.71 -15.44 -20.26
CA GLU A 19 -5.16 -15.52 -20.45
C GLU A 19 -5.96 -15.15 -19.20
N ALA A 20 -5.30 -15.15 -18.03
CA ALA A 20 -5.88 -14.71 -16.77
C ALA A 20 -4.81 -14.31 -15.75
N LEU A 21 -5.20 -13.52 -14.75
CA LEU A 21 -4.48 -13.37 -13.49
C LEU A 21 -5.20 -14.13 -12.38
N VAL A 22 -4.46 -14.88 -11.57
CA VAL A 22 -4.93 -15.49 -10.33
C VAL A 22 -4.16 -14.87 -9.17
N LEU A 23 -4.88 -14.17 -8.30
CA LEU A 23 -4.31 -13.33 -7.25
C LEU A 23 -4.58 -13.97 -5.88
N PHE A 24 -3.52 -14.19 -5.12
CA PHE A 24 -3.55 -14.83 -3.80
C PHE A 24 -3.22 -13.86 -2.67
N GLN A 25 -2.50 -12.78 -2.95
CA GLN A 25 -2.18 -11.76 -1.97
C GLN A 25 -3.47 -11.05 -1.51
N PRO A 26 -3.70 -10.88 -0.18
CA PRO A 26 -4.93 -10.27 0.33
C PRO A 26 -5.22 -8.87 -0.22
N GLU A 27 -4.18 -8.05 -0.42
CA GLU A 27 -4.29 -6.71 -0.99
C GLU A 27 -4.61 -6.76 -2.49
N ALA A 28 -4.02 -7.70 -3.23
CA ALA A 28 -4.31 -7.92 -4.64
C ALA A 28 -5.74 -8.48 -4.83
N PHE A 29 -6.18 -9.37 -3.94
CA PHE A 29 -7.57 -9.82 -3.88
C PHE A 29 -8.52 -8.64 -3.68
N ARG A 30 -8.24 -7.79 -2.69
CA ARG A 30 -9.08 -6.60 -2.42
C ARG A 30 -9.11 -5.65 -3.62
N TYR A 31 -7.97 -5.41 -4.27
CA TYR A 31 -7.86 -4.59 -5.48
C TYR A 31 -8.77 -5.14 -6.60
N ALA A 32 -8.76 -6.45 -6.83
CA ALA A 32 -9.55 -7.08 -7.88
C ALA A 32 -11.04 -7.22 -7.53
N VAL A 33 -11.38 -7.53 -6.27
CA VAL A 33 -12.74 -7.87 -5.84
C VAL A 33 -13.47 -6.68 -5.19
N GLY A 34 -12.74 -5.75 -4.59
CA GLY A 34 -13.30 -4.63 -3.85
C GLY A 34 -13.80 -5.00 -2.45
N ALA A 35 -13.36 -6.13 -1.91
CA ALA A 35 -13.70 -6.62 -0.58
C ALA A 35 -12.47 -7.20 0.13
N HIS A 36 -12.45 -7.15 1.45
CA HIS A 36 -11.40 -7.82 2.21
C HIS A 36 -11.46 -9.34 2.04
N ALA A 37 -10.29 -9.96 1.90
CA ALA A 37 -10.13 -11.40 1.69
C ALA A 37 -10.55 -12.27 2.88
N GLY A 38 -10.75 -11.67 4.06
CA GLY A 38 -11.23 -12.35 5.27
C GLY A 38 -10.12 -12.83 6.19
N VAL A 39 -10.53 -13.31 7.38
CA VAL A 39 -9.63 -13.63 8.49
C VAL A 39 -8.65 -14.78 8.18
N ALA A 40 -9.01 -15.69 7.29
CA ALA A 40 -8.16 -16.84 6.94
C ALA A 40 -6.81 -16.43 6.28
N THR A 41 -6.68 -15.19 5.81
CA THR A 41 -5.43 -14.66 5.24
C THR A 41 -4.36 -14.36 6.29
N MET A 42 -4.73 -14.30 7.58
CA MET A 42 -3.79 -14.09 8.70
C MET A 42 -2.68 -15.15 8.78
N TRP A 43 -2.92 -16.33 8.20
CA TRP A 43 -1.93 -17.42 8.18
C TRP A 43 -0.77 -17.21 7.19
N GLY A 44 -0.84 -16.15 6.36
CA GLY A 44 0.21 -15.85 5.37
C GLY A 44 0.42 -16.97 4.33
N ARG A 45 -0.62 -17.75 4.02
CA ARG A 45 -0.61 -18.89 3.09
C ARG A 45 -1.49 -18.58 1.88
N ALA A 46 -1.01 -18.93 0.70
CA ALA A 46 -1.80 -18.82 -0.53
C ALA A 46 -2.93 -19.85 -0.57
N GLY A 47 -4.08 -19.43 -1.09
CA GLY A 47 -5.25 -20.28 -1.31
C GLY A 47 -6.45 -20.00 -0.41
N SER A 48 -6.28 -19.37 0.76
CA SER A 48 -7.41 -19.02 1.64
C SER A 48 -8.35 -17.97 1.06
N ALA A 49 -7.84 -17.14 0.15
CA ALA A 49 -8.59 -16.23 -0.69
C ALA A 49 -7.93 -16.20 -2.08
N ILE A 50 -8.74 -16.27 -3.13
CA ILE A 50 -8.26 -16.29 -4.52
C ILE A 50 -9.17 -15.39 -5.35
N ALA A 51 -8.59 -14.50 -6.16
CA ALA A 51 -9.33 -13.79 -7.19
C ALA A 51 -8.86 -14.28 -8.57
N LEU A 52 -9.78 -14.65 -9.43
CA LEU A 52 -9.55 -14.99 -10.84
C LEU A 52 -10.03 -13.83 -11.70
N VAL A 53 -9.10 -13.20 -12.42
CA VAL A 53 -9.34 -12.08 -13.32
C VAL A 53 -9.05 -12.55 -14.75
N PRO A 54 -10.08 -12.87 -15.57
CA PRO A 54 -9.88 -13.25 -16.96
C PRO A 54 -9.33 -12.10 -17.81
N ALA A 55 -8.53 -12.38 -18.83
CA ALA A 55 -8.04 -11.38 -19.78
C ALA A 55 -9.18 -10.76 -20.61
N ASP A 56 -10.23 -11.52 -20.89
CA ASP A 56 -11.44 -10.97 -21.48
C ASP A 56 -12.11 -9.99 -20.48
N ALA A 57 -12.15 -8.70 -20.85
CA ALA A 57 -12.69 -7.65 -19.99
C ALA A 57 -14.18 -7.82 -19.67
N ASP A 58 -14.93 -8.46 -20.57
CA ASP A 58 -16.39 -8.69 -20.42
C ASP A 58 -16.67 -9.92 -19.53
N ALA A 59 -15.70 -10.83 -19.39
CA ALA A 59 -15.86 -11.98 -18.52
C ALA A 59 -15.83 -11.56 -17.03
N PRO A 60 -16.75 -12.08 -16.17
CA PRO A 60 -16.82 -11.67 -14.78
C PRO A 60 -15.61 -12.15 -13.99
N ILE A 61 -15.15 -11.34 -13.02
CA ILE A 61 -14.19 -11.75 -12.00
C ILE A 61 -14.82 -12.86 -11.15
N ALA A 62 -14.04 -13.87 -10.76
CA ALA A 62 -14.47 -14.86 -9.80
C ALA A 62 -13.60 -14.81 -8.54
N ALA A 63 -14.15 -15.32 -7.43
CA ALA A 63 -13.42 -15.41 -6.18
C ALA A 63 -13.67 -16.73 -5.45
N VAL A 64 -12.62 -17.22 -4.78
CA VAL A 64 -12.71 -18.29 -3.77
C VAL A 64 -12.40 -17.65 -2.43
N VAL A 65 -13.31 -17.78 -1.47
CA VAL A 65 -13.15 -17.22 -0.11
C VAL A 65 -13.68 -18.19 0.94
N SER A 66 -13.40 -17.91 2.21
CA SER A 66 -14.03 -18.64 3.30
C SER A 66 -15.55 -18.37 3.36
N ASP A 67 -16.31 -19.36 3.81
CA ASP A 67 -17.74 -19.20 4.10
C ASP A 67 -18.03 -18.06 5.08
N HIS A 68 -17.11 -17.81 6.03
CA HIS A 68 -17.14 -16.67 6.93
C HIS A 68 -17.09 -15.31 6.23
N ALA A 69 -16.28 -15.17 5.17
CA ALA A 69 -16.12 -13.91 4.42
C ALA A 69 -17.21 -13.70 3.34
N ALA A 70 -17.93 -14.75 2.98
CA ALA A 70 -18.82 -14.77 1.81
C ALA A 70 -19.88 -13.66 1.81
N SER A 71 -20.50 -13.38 2.96
CA SER A 71 -21.53 -12.33 3.08
C SER A 71 -20.97 -10.93 2.87
N LEU A 72 -19.74 -10.68 3.32
CA LEU A 72 -19.04 -9.41 3.12
C LEU A 72 -18.69 -9.21 1.63
N VAL A 73 -18.16 -10.26 0.99
CA VAL A 73 -17.80 -10.22 -0.44
C VAL A 73 -19.03 -10.01 -1.31
N ARG A 74 -20.14 -10.74 -1.06
CA ARG A 74 -21.38 -10.54 -1.83
C ARG A 74 -21.98 -9.14 -1.68
N ARG A 75 -21.85 -8.50 -0.52
CA ARG A 75 -22.29 -7.11 -0.36
C ARG A 75 -21.44 -6.12 -1.14
N ALA A 76 -20.12 -6.35 -1.23
CA ALA A 76 -19.20 -5.45 -1.91
C ALA A 76 -19.19 -5.68 -3.44
N ALA A 77 -19.39 -6.92 -3.87
CA ALA A 77 -19.38 -7.36 -5.27
C ALA A 77 -20.55 -8.34 -5.53
N PRO A 78 -21.80 -7.85 -5.70
CA PRO A 78 -22.99 -8.69 -5.81
C PRO A 78 -22.97 -9.66 -7.00
N ASP A 79 -22.36 -9.24 -8.11
CA ASP A 79 -22.34 -10.00 -9.38
C ASP A 79 -21.11 -10.92 -9.52
N ILE A 80 -20.30 -11.05 -8.46
CA ILE A 80 -19.10 -11.88 -8.50
C ILE A 80 -19.45 -13.37 -8.51
N ASP A 81 -18.77 -14.16 -9.32
CA ASP A 81 -18.84 -15.62 -9.28
C ASP A 81 -18.05 -16.13 -8.05
N LEU A 82 -18.77 -16.37 -6.96
CA LEU A 82 -18.21 -16.67 -5.65
C LEU A 82 -18.28 -18.14 -5.33
N ARG A 83 -17.13 -18.74 -5.02
CA ARG A 83 -17.00 -20.08 -4.45
C ARG A 83 -16.55 -19.98 -3.00
N CYS A 84 -17.07 -20.86 -2.12
CA CYS A 84 -16.79 -20.82 -0.69
C CYS A 84 -16.17 -22.11 -0.20
N HIS A 85 -15.17 -22.00 0.67
CA HIS A 85 -14.59 -23.09 1.42
C HIS A 85 -14.81 -22.91 2.92
N ARG A 86 -14.70 -23.99 3.67
CA ARG A 86 -14.85 -23.99 5.14
C ARG A 86 -13.54 -23.64 5.83
N ILE A 87 -13.65 -22.89 6.93
CA ILE A 87 -12.55 -22.59 7.84
C ILE A 87 -12.92 -23.03 9.28
N TRP A 88 -12.03 -22.85 10.23
CA TRP A 88 -12.23 -23.22 11.65
C TRP A 88 -13.39 -22.46 12.32
N ILE A 89 -13.75 -21.27 11.83
CA ILE A 89 -14.86 -20.47 12.34
C ILE A 89 -16.16 -20.96 11.71
N ASP A 90 -17.16 -21.20 12.55
CA ASP A 90 -18.50 -21.50 12.10
C ASP A 90 -19.46 -20.36 12.47
N ILE A 91 -20.38 -20.08 11.55
CA ILE A 91 -21.49 -19.17 11.78
C ILE A 91 -22.75 -19.95 11.45
N VAL A 92 -23.66 -19.99 12.41
CA VAL A 92 -24.98 -20.59 12.26
C VAL A 92 -26.04 -19.50 12.30
N ASP A 93 -27.07 -19.66 11.48
CA ASP A 93 -28.25 -18.81 11.55
C ASP A 93 -29.12 -19.24 12.69
N LEU A 94 -29.22 -18.37 13.70
CA LEU A 94 -30.05 -18.57 14.90
C LEU A 94 -31.29 -17.67 14.89
N SER A 95 -31.66 -17.11 13.73
CA SER A 95 -32.88 -16.29 13.61
C SER A 95 -34.11 -17.11 14.02
N GLY A 96 -34.78 -16.68 15.06
CA GLY A 96 -35.94 -17.37 15.62
C GLY A 96 -35.63 -18.58 16.50
N ALA A 97 -34.36 -18.83 16.88
CA ALA A 97 -34.02 -19.85 17.88
C ALA A 97 -34.27 -19.32 19.28
N GLU A 98 -35.06 -20.09 20.06
CA GLU A 98 -35.45 -19.74 21.43
C GLU A 98 -34.92 -20.76 22.46
N THR A 99 -34.41 -21.91 22.02
CA THR A 99 -33.95 -23.00 22.86
C THR A 99 -32.60 -23.52 22.47
N ILE A 100 -31.85 -24.12 23.42
CA ILE A 100 -30.55 -24.77 23.14
C ILE A 100 -30.70 -25.91 22.11
N ALA A 101 -31.82 -26.62 22.13
CA ALA A 101 -32.09 -27.68 21.14
C ALA A 101 -32.16 -27.12 19.71
N GLN A 102 -32.76 -25.95 19.49
CA GLN A 102 -32.80 -25.27 18.21
C GLN A 102 -31.42 -24.76 17.78
N VAL A 103 -30.60 -24.28 18.71
CA VAL A 103 -29.20 -23.93 18.46
C VAL A 103 -28.41 -25.17 18.03
N ASP A 104 -28.56 -26.31 18.74
CA ASP A 104 -27.89 -27.57 18.40
C ASP A 104 -28.30 -28.09 17.01
N ASP A 105 -29.58 -28.00 16.68
CA ASP A 105 -30.09 -28.31 15.34
C ASP A 105 -29.50 -27.41 14.23
N ALA A 106 -29.30 -26.12 14.51
CA ALA A 106 -28.64 -25.21 13.58
C ALA A 106 -27.18 -25.62 13.34
N TYR A 107 -26.45 -25.96 14.39
CA TYR A 107 -25.09 -26.50 14.28
C TYR A 107 -25.05 -27.82 13.52
N ARG A 108 -25.99 -28.73 13.77
CA ARG A 108 -26.09 -30.02 13.09
C ARG A 108 -26.25 -29.82 11.56
N ARG A 109 -27.11 -28.89 11.14
CA ARG A 109 -27.28 -28.54 9.73
C ARG A 109 -26.02 -27.92 9.15
N ASN A 110 -25.38 -27.00 9.86
CA ASN A 110 -24.16 -26.33 9.42
C ASN A 110 -22.97 -27.29 9.29
N ASN A 111 -22.92 -28.35 10.12
CA ASN A 111 -21.85 -29.34 10.15
C ASN A 111 -22.14 -30.59 9.31
N SER A 112 -23.18 -30.59 8.49
CA SER A 112 -23.53 -31.72 7.60
C SER A 112 -22.40 -32.13 6.64
N GLY A 113 -21.48 -31.22 6.31
CA GLY A 113 -20.27 -31.48 5.50
C GLY A 113 -19.07 -32.04 6.26
N GLY A 114 -19.25 -32.54 7.50
CA GLY A 114 -18.19 -33.08 8.35
C GLY A 114 -17.51 -32.02 9.24
N PRO A 115 -16.44 -32.38 9.97
CA PRO A 115 -15.74 -31.46 10.87
C PRO A 115 -15.10 -30.29 10.13
N ARG A 116 -15.01 -29.15 10.80
CA ARG A 116 -14.28 -27.99 10.29
C ARG A 116 -12.77 -28.20 10.43
N PRO A 117 -11.96 -27.67 9.49
CA PRO A 117 -10.52 -27.76 9.58
C PRO A 117 -9.98 -26.87 10.71
N GLU A 118 -8.74 -27.14 11.15
CA GLU A 118 -8.03 -26.31 12.14
C GLU A 118 -7.78 -24.88 11.62
N THR A 119 -7.57 -24.72 10.32
CA THR A 119 -7.38 -23.45 9.63
C THR A 119 -8.23 -23.41 8.36
N PHE A 120 -7.69 -23.84 7.24
CA PHE A 120 -8.37 -24.05 5.97
C PHE A 120 -7.71 -25.22 5.22
N VAL A 121 -8.44 -25.83 4.30
CA VAL A 121 -7.92 -26.94 3.47
C VAL A 121 -7.51 -26.39 2.12
N ARG A 122 -6.21 -26.15 1.94
CA ARG A 122 -5.65 -25.60 0.69
C ARG A 122 -6.05 -26.40 -0.56
N ALA A 123 -6.05 -27.73 -0.47
CA ALA A 123 -6.48 -28.58 -1.57
C ALA A 123 -7.93 -28.34 -2.00
N ALA A 124 -8.83 -28.07 -1.04
CA ALA A 124 -10.22 -27.71 -1.35
C ALA A 124 -10.30 -26.35 -2.05
N CYS A 125 -9.50 -25.37 -1.62
CA CYS A 125 -9.45 -24.05 -2.26
C CYS A 125 -8.95 -24.14 -3.69
N PHE A 126 -7.88 -24.91 -3.94
CA PHE A 126 -7.36 -25.14 -5.29
C PHE A 126 -8.31 -25.99 -6.15
N GLY A 127 -9.09 -26.91 -5.55
CA GLY A 127 -10.16 -27.62 -6.25
C GLY A 127 -11.27 -26.67 -6.75
N LEU A 128 -11.69 -25.70 -5.92
CA LEU A 128 -12.64 -24.68 -6.33
C LEU A 128 -12.08 -23.77 -7.44
N LEU A 129 -10.80 -23.43 -7.40
CA LEU A 129 -10.11 -22.75 -8.50
C LEU A 129 -10.10 -23.59 -9.78
N ALA A 130 -9.80 -24.90 -9.67
CA ALA A 130 -9.83 -25.82 -10.81
C ALA A 130 -11.21 -25.85 -11.48
N ASP A 131 -12.28 -25.90 -10.69
CA ASP A 131 -13.66 -25.85 -11.21
C ASP A 131 -13.92 -24.53 -11.95
N LEU A 132 -13.54 -23.39 -11.41
CA LEU A 132 -13.67 -22.08 -12.06
C LEU A 132 -12.89 -22.02 -13.39
N LEU A 133 -11.66 -22.53 -13.42
CA LEU A 133 -10.84 -22.56 -14.64
C LEU A 133 -11.46 -23.49 -15.70
N ARG A 134 -11.95 -24.67 -15.31
CA ARG A 134 -12.61 -25.60 -16.21
C ARG A 134 -13.89 -25.01 -16.83
N GLU A 135 -14.75 -24.40 -16.01
CA GLU A 135 -15.99 -23.76 -16.45
C GLU A 135 -15.75 -22.63 -17.46
N ARG A 136 -14.55 -22.04 -17.46
CA ARG A 136 -14.14 -20.94 -18.34
C ARG A 136 -13.22 -21.35 -19.49
N GLY A 137 -12.94 -22.65 -19.63
CA GLY A 137 -12.05 -23.16 -20.69
C GLY A 137 -10.57 -22.82 -20.48
N LEU A 138 -10.17 -22.51 -19.23
CA LEU A 138 -8.80 -22.09 -18.87
C LEU A 138 -7.97 -23.20 -18.23
N SER A 139 -8.39 -24.46 -18.29
CA SER A 139 -7.69 -25.58 -17.61
C SER A 139 -6.28 -25.86 -18.10
N ALA A 140 -5.93 -25.45 -19.32
CA ALA A 140 -4.61 -25.59 -19.93
C ALA A 140 -4.06 -24.24 -20.41
N ALA A 141 -4.58 -23.14 -19.87
CA ALA A 141 -4.22 -21.78 -20.25
C ALA A 141 -2.88 -21.36 -19.62
N ARG A 142 -2.27 -20.33 -20.21
CA ARG A 142 -1.13 -19.63 -19.62
C ARG A 142 -1.65 -18.57 -18.65
N ILE A 143 -1.41 -18.79 -17.35
CA ILE A 143 -1.99 -17.98 -16.27
C ILE A 143 -0.92 -17.32 -15.42
N GLY A 144 -1.04 -15.99 -15.22
CA GLY A 144 -0.19 -15.23 -14.33
C GLY A 144 -0.67 -15.37 -12.88
N ALA A 145 0.23 -15.74 -11.96
CA ALA A 145 -0.02 -15.67 -10.52
C ALA A 145 0.90 -14.62 -9.87
N ASP A 146 0.49 -14.05 -8.75
CA ASP A 146 1.27 -13.08 -7.97
C ASP A 146 2.38 -13.80 -7.17
N LEU A 147 3.37 -14.32 -7.90
CA LEU A 147 4.42 -15.21 -7.35
C LEU A 147 5.37 -14.49 -6.38
N GLU A 148 5.50 -13.17 -6.44
CA GLU A 148 6.27 -12.40 -5.44
C GLU A 148 5.69 -12.51 -4.03
N PHE A 149 4.39 -12.76 -3.91
CA PHE A 149 3.74 -13.02 -2.63
C PHE A 149 3.80 -14.49 -2.23
N MET A 150 3.73 -15.41 -3.19
CA MET A 150 3.41 -16.80 -2.92
C MET A 150 4.57 -17.58 -2.27
N PRO A 151 4.37 -18.19 -1.08
CA PRO A 151 5.36 -19.12 -0.52
C PRO A 151 5.65 -20.29 -1.46
N ALA A 152 6.92 -20.69 -1.58
CA ALA A 152 7.34 -21.76 -2.50
C ALA A 152 6.56 -23.06 -2.31
N ALA A 153 6.26 -23.46 -1.05
CA ALA A 153 5.47 -24.64 -0.74
C ALA A 153 4.01 -24.55 -1.22
N ASP A 154 3.45 -23.32 -1.27
CA ASP A 154 2.10 -23.10 -1.78
C ASP A 154 2.08 -23.15 -3.31
N PHE A 155 3.10 -22.62 -3.97
CA PHE A 155 3.26 -22.71 -5.42
C PHE A 155 3.44 -24.14 -5.91
N LEU A 156 4.27 -24.92 -5.22
CA LEU A 156 4.43 -26.35 -5.53
C LEU A 156 3.10 -27.12 -5.42
N ALA A 157 2.31 -26.84 -4.38
CA ALA A 157 1.00 -27.45 -4.21
C ALA A 157 -0.03 -26.96 -5.26
N LEU A 158 0.03 -25.68 -5.68
CA LEU A 158 -0.80 -25.17 -6.77
C LEU A 158 -0.49 -25.90 -8.08
N ARG A 159 0.77 -26.03 -8.44
CA ARG A 159 1.20 -26.77 -9.64
C ARG A 159 0.81 -28.25 -9.60
N GLN A 160 0.85 -28.86 -8.43
CA GLN A 160 0.41 -30.25 -8.26
C GLN A 160 -1.11 -30.41 -8.42
N ALA A 161 -1.87 -29.43 -7.93
CA ALA A 161 -3.34 -29.45 -8.04
C ALA A 161 -3.85 -29.12 -9.46
N LEU A 162 -3.10 -28.33 -10.22
CA LEU A 162 -3.44 -27.82 -11.55
C LEU A 162 -2.24 -28.00 -12.50
N PRO A 163 -1.92 -29.28 -12.86
CA PRO A 163 -0.69 -29.62 -13.58
C PRO A 163 -0.71 -29.18 -15.05
N ASP A 164 -1.89 -29.01 -15.65
CA ASP A 164 -2.04 -28.67 -17.06
C ASP A 164 -1.99 -27.14 -17.31
N VAL A 165 -2.07 -26.32 -16.26
CA VAL A 165 -1.97 -24.86 -16.34
C VAL A 165 -0.50 -24.45 -16.47
N ASP A 166 -0.20 -23.62 -17.49
CA ASP A 166 1.12 -22.97 -17.62
C ASP A 166 1.21 -21.77 -16.68
N TRP A 167 1.67 -22.01 -15.44
CA TRP A 167 1.82 -20.98 -14.42
C TRP A 167 3.05 -20.13 -14.66
N VAL A 168 2.84 -18.81 -14.82
CA VAL A 168 3.91 -17.81 -14.97
C VAL A 168 3.80 -16.72 -13.90
N ASP A 169 4.86 -15.93 -13.72
CA ASP A 169 4.84 -14.78 -12.81
C ASP A 169 3.98 -13.65 -13.38
N GLY A 170 2.83 -13.41 -12.77
CA GLY A 170 1.92 -12.31 -13.07
C GLY A 170 2.17 -11.03 -12.27
N SER A 171 3.14 -11.04 -11.34
CA SER A 171 3.44 -9.90 -10.48
C SER A 171 3.80 -8.63 -11.26
N PRO A 172 4.57 -8.68 -12.38
CA PRO A 172 4.84 -7.49 -13.20
C PRO A 172 3.57 -6.87 -13.80
N VAL A 173 2.60 -7.68 -14.23
CA VAL A 173 1.32 -7.20 -14.75
C VAL A 173 0.51 -6.53 -13.65
N LEU A 174 0.43 -7.15 -12.48
CA LEU A 174 -0.26 -6.61 -11.31
C LEU A 174 0.34 -5.26 -10.87
N ARG A 175 1.67 -5.15 -10.81
CA ARG A 175 2.35 -3.89 -10.48
C ARG A 175 2.02 -2.76 -11.44
N ARG A 176 2.03 -3.04 -12.76
CA ARG A 176 1.67 -2.05 -13.79
C ARG A 176 0.19 -1.65 -13.74
N LEU A 177 -0.70 -2.58 -13.40
CA LEU A 177 -2.11 -2.28 -13.17
C LEU A 177 -2.26 -1.30 -11.99
N ARG A 178 -1.66 -1.60 -10.86
CA ARG A 178 -1.76 -0.82 -9.62
C ARG A 178 -1.05 0.53 -9.70
N ALA A 179 -0.05 0.68 -10.58
CA ALA A 179 0.69 1.93 -10.74
C ALA A 179 -0.22 3.08 -11.18
N VAL A 180 -1.22 2.84 -12.04
CA VAL A 180 -2.21 3.84 -12.47
C VAL A 180 -3.48 3.66 -11.65
N LYS A 181 -3.82 4.67 -10.88
CA LYS A 181 -4.88 4.66 -9.88
C LYS A 181 -6.24 5.00 -10.48
N SER A 182 -7.28 4.32 -10.03
CA SER A 182 -8.68 4.71 -10.25
C SER A 182 -9.02 6.03 -9.51
N GLY A 183 -10.11 6.67 -9.89
CA GLY A 183 -10.58 7.87 -9.20
C GLY A 183 -10.87 7.63 -7.71
N ARG A 184 -11.35 6.42 -7.35
CA ARG A 184 -11.57 6.03 -5.95
C ARG A 184 -10.25 5.91 -5.18
N GLU A 185 -9.24 5.26 -5.75
CA GLU A 185 -7.91 5.14 -5.13
C GLU A 185 -7.27 6.51 -4.89
N ILE A 186 -7.35 7.42 -5.87
CA ILE A 186 -6.86 8.80 -5.76
C ILE A 186 -7.54 9.52 -4.58
N GLU A 187 -8.86 9.38 -4.43
CA GLU A 187 -9.60 9.99 -3.33
C GLU A 187 -9.20 9.43 -1.96
N LEU A 188 -8.97 8.12 -1.85
CA LEU A 188 -8.49 7.49 -0.62
C LEU A 188 -7.10 7.99 -0.24
N LEU A 189 -6.19 8.10 -1.22
CA LEU A 189 -4.84 8.62 -1.02
C LEU A 189 -4.84 10.11 -0.62
N ARG A 190 -5.75 10.93 -1.18
CA ARG A 190 -5.93 12.34 -0.74
C ARG A 190 -6.39 12.42 0.71
N ARG A 191 -7.36 11.61 1.11
CA ARG A 191 -7.83 11.55 2.51
C ARG A 191 -6.72 11.11 3.45
N ALA A 192 -5.95 10.11 3.05
CA ALA A 192 -4.81 9.63 3.81
C ALA A 192 -3.76 10.73 3.99
N ALA A 193 -3.34 11.41 2.91
CA ALA A 193 -2.37 12.51 2.98
C ALA A 193 -2.86 13.66 3.87
N ALA A 194 -4.13 14.08 3.75
CA ALA A 194 -4.70 15.15 4.57
C ALA A 194 -4.73 14.80 6.06
N ALA A 195 -5.04 13.53 6.41
CA ALA A 195 -5.01 13.08 7.80
C ALA A 195 -3.58 13.04 8.34
N ALA A 196 -2.61 12.55 7.57
CA ALA A 196 -1.20 12.54 7.97
C ALA A 196 -0.66 13.95 8.21
N GLU A 197 -0.98 14.93 7.35
CA GLU A 197 -0.60 16.33 7.53
C GLU A 197 -1.26 16.98 8.76
N ALA A 198 -2.53 16.69 9.02
CA ALA A 198 -3.19 17.17 10.24
C ALA A 198 -2.50 16.62 11.51
N GLY A 199 -2.02 15.39 11.45
CA GLY A 199 -1.16 14.80 12.47
C GLY A 199 0.16 15.55 12.62
N LEU A 200 0.84 15.93 11.53
CA LEU A 200 2.08 16.73 11.58
C LEU A 200 1.86 18.09 12.24
N VAL A 201 0.72 18.74 11.98
CA VAL A 201 0.36 20.00 12.65
C VAL A 201 0.21 19.80 14.16
N ALA A 202 -0.49 18.74 14.58
CA ALA A 202 -0.67 18.42 16.00
C ALA A 202 0.66 18.04 16.68
N MET A 203 1.52 17.28 16.01
CA MET A 203 2.86 16.96 16.48
C MET A 203 3.70 18.23 16.66
N ALA A 204 3.73 19.11 15.65
CA ALA A 204 4.51 20.35 15.70
C ALA A 204 4.09 21.22 16.89
N ALA A 205 2.80 21.30 17.21
CA ALA A 205 2.29 21.99 18.37
C ALA A 205 2.68 21.36 19.72
N ALA A 206 3.04 20.07 19.73
CA ALA A 206 3.50 19.36 20.92
C ALA A 206 5.03 19.46 21.14
N VAL A 207 5.78 19.96 20.16
CA VAL A 207 7.25 20.08 20.25
C VAL A 207 7.60 21.19 21.26
N ARG A 208 8.40 20.82 22.27
CA ARG A 208 8.97 21.71 23.30
C ARG A 208 10.20 21.04 23.94
N PRO A 209 11.09 21.77 24.59
CA PRO A 209 12.20 21.16 25.32
C PRO A 209 11.75 20.07 26.29
N GLY A 210 12.41 18.93 26.27
CA GLY A 210 12.07 17.75 27.06
C GLY A 210 10.92 16.90 26.51
N ALA A 211 10.27 17.29 25.41
CA ALA A 211 9.30 16.43 24.75
C ALA A 211 9.98 15.15 24.23
N ALA A 212 9.50 14.00 24.65
CA ALA A 212 10.02 12.71 24.21
C ALA A 212 9.49 12.33 22.82
N LEU A 213 10.30 11.62 22.02
CA LEU A 213 9.93 11.10 20.68
C LEU A 213 8.59 10.38 20.72
N GLY A 214 8.38 9.47 21.68
CA GLY A 214 7.09 8.74 21.80
C GLY A 214 5.89 9.65 22.06
N GLY A 215 6.07 10.79 22.74
CA GLY A 215 5.03 11.80 22.93
C GLY A 215 4.70 12.54 21.64
N LEU A 216 5.70 12.81 20.78
CA LEU A 216 5.50 13.42 19.46
C LEU A 216 4.75 12.45 18.53
N SER A 217 5.13 11.18 18.51
CA SER A 217 4.41 10.12 17.77
C SER A 217 2.94 10.03 18.22
N ALA A 218 2.68 10.03 19.53
CA ALA A 218 1.31 10.01 20.07
C ALA A 218 0.50 11.25 19.67
N ALA A 219 1.10 12.44 19.69
CA ALA A 219 0.45 13.68 19.27
C ALA A 219 0.09 13.65 17.77
N TRP A 220 1.01 13.17 16.93
CA TRP A 220 0.76 12.97 15.51
C TRP A 220 -0.42 12.02 15.27
N LYS A 221 -0.43 10.83 15.89
CA LYS A 221 -1.52 9.85 15.77
C LYS A 221 -2.86 10.41 16.18
N ALA A 222 -2.90 11.13 17.32
CA ALA A 222 -4.11 11.76 17.81
C ALA A 222 -4.66 12.83 16.84
N GLY A 223 -3.77 13.65 16.27
CA GLY A 223 -4.13 14.68 15.28
C GLY A 223 -4.70 14.07 13.99
N ALA A 224 -4.06 13.02 13.47
CA ALA A 224 -4.52 12.30 12.29
C ALA A 224 -5.90 11.65 12.50
N GLN A 225 -6.10 10.97 13.63
CA GLN A 225 -7.38 10.37 14.01
C GLN A 225 -8.49 11.41 14.17
N ALA A 226 -8.20 12.54 14.83
CA ALA A 226 -9.15 13.63 15.02
C ALA A 226 -9.59 14.24 13.68
N HIS A 227 -8.65 14.42 12.73
CA HIS A 227 -8.97 14.90 11.39
C HIS A 227 -9.88 13.90 10.65
N ALA A 228 -9.56 12.63 10.64
CA ALA A 228 -10.35 11.60 9.98
C ALA A 228 -11.79 11.56 10.54
N ALA A 229 -11.93 11.55 11.87
CA ALA A 229 -13.23 11.57 12.55
C ALA A 229 -14.06 12.82 12.18
N LYS A 230 -13.44 14.01 12.20
CA LYS A 230 -14.08 15.28 11.81
C LYS A 230 -14.52 15.29 10.34
N SER A 231 -13.76 14.62 9.47
CA SER A 231 -14.00 14.53 8.02
C SER A 231 -14.92 13.37 7.63
N GLY A 232 -15.43 12.60 8.62
CA GLY A 232 -16.43 11.55 8.40
C GLY A 232 -15.87 10.25 7.80
N PHE A 233 -14.57 9.96 8.01
CA PHE A 233 -13.97 8.68 7.62
C PHE A 233 -13.13 8.08 8.75
N SER A 234 -12.73 6.81 8.59
CA SER A 234 -11.89 6.09 9.56
C SER A 234 -10.55 5.74 8.94
N LEU A 235 -9.49 5.81 9.76
CA LEU A 235 -8.20 5.27 9.39
C LEU A 235 -8.21 3.75 9.54
N SER A 236 -7.69 3.03 8.55
CA SER A 236 -7.46 1.58 8.63
C SER A 236 -6.08 1.21 9.18
N GLY A 237 -5.19 2.19 9.31
CA GLY A 237 -3.85 2.04 9.87
C GLY A 237 -3.07 3.35 9.84
N HIS A 238 -1.85 3.28 10.35
CA HIS A 238 -0.88 4.36 10.33
C HIS A 238 0.53 3.80 10.55
N TRP A 239 1.53 4.58 10.17
CA TRP A 239 2.94 4.32 10.45
C TRP A 239 3.68 5.66 10.63
N ASP A 240 4.78 5.65 11.40
CA ASP A 240 5.58 6.83 11.66
C ASP A 240 7.06 6.48 11.88
N TYR A 241 7.94 7.19 11.19
CA TYR A 241 9.40 7.17 11.33
C TYR A 241 9.90 8.54 11.79
N ILE A 242 9.60 8.89 13.05
CA ILE A 242 10.02 10.15 13.66
C ILE A 242 11.41 9.95 14.27
N SER A 243 12.30 10.93 14.07
CA SER A 243 13.59 11.01 14.74
C SER A 243 13.80 12.39 15.36
N VAL A 244 14.53 12.43 16.48
CA VAL A 244 14.80 13.65 17.26
C VAL A 244 16.28 13.71 17.61
N GLY A 245 16.94 14.82 17.27
CA GLY A 245 18.32 15.06 17.61
C GLY A 245 19.34 14.32 16.74
N PRO A 246 20.61 14.25 17.18
CA PRO A 246 21.71 13.79 16.34
C PRO A 246 21.85 12.26 16.23
N ALA A 247 21.30 11.49 17.16
CA ALA A 247 21.38 10.03 17.18
C ALA A 247 20.15 9.44 16.49
N LEU A 248 20.35 8.86 15.30
CA LEU A 248 19.25 8.44 14.42
C LEU A 248 18.40 7.29 14.98
N SER A 249 19.00 6.43 15.80
CA SER A 249 18.35 5.24 16.37
C SER A 249 17.91 5.39 17.83
N ASP A 250 18.04 6.59 18.42
CA ASP A 250 17.69 6.81 19.82
C ASP A 250 16.16 6.97 19.99
N MET A 251 15.51 5.87 20.31
CA MET A 251 14.06 5.84 20.58
C MET A 251 13.67 6.53 21.91
N ALA A 252 14.65 6.82 22.78
CA ALA A 252 14.45 7.57 24.02
C ALA A 252 14.77 9.07 23.88
N ALA A 253 15.07 9.53 22.66
CA ALA A 253 15.45 10.92 22.39
C ALA A 253 14.39 11.91 22.88
N VAL A 254 14.88 13.03 23.39
CA VAL A 254 14.06 14.16 23.81
C VAL A 254 14.48 15.42 23.05
N VAL A 255 13.52 16.31 22.83
CA VAL A 255 13.78 17.59 22.17
C VAL A 255 14.66 18.47 23.05
N THR A 256 15.79 18.91 22.50
CA THR A 256 16.72 19.86 23.11
C THR A 256 16.87 21.11 22.24
N PRO A 257 17.38 22.24 22.74
CA PRO A 257 17.67 23.40 21.90
C PRO A 257 18.60 23.04 20.73
N GLY A 258 18.21 23.44 19.52
CA GLY A 258 18.93 23.12 18.27
C GLY A 258 18.64 21.72 17.70
N ALA A 259 17.83 20.90 18.36
CA ALA A 259 17.49 19.56 17.86
C ALA A 259 16.77 19.62 16.51
N LEU A 260 17.22 18.80 15.57
CA LEU A 260 16.45 18.49 14.35
C LEU A 260 15.39 17.45 14.67
N ILE A 261 14.25 17.56 14.02
CA ILE A 261 13.12 16.65 14.14
C ILE A 261 12.68 16.29 12.72
N LYS A 262 12.90 15.05 12.29
CA LYS A 262 12.35 14.53 11.04
C LYS A 262 11.09 13.73 11.38
N ALA A 263 10.00 14.03 10.70
CA ALA A 263 8.78 13.24 10.77
C ALA A 263 8.39 12.81 9.36
N ASP A 264 8.50 11.52 9.14
CA ASP A 264 8.16 10.80 7.94
C ASP A 264 7.02 9.84 8.33
N VAL A 265 5.85 10.06 7.76
CA VAL A 265 4.61 9.57 8.34
C VAL A 265 3.56 9.29 7.28
N GLY A 266 2.76 8.26 7.52
CA GLY A 266 1.63 7.94 6.68
C GLY A 266 0.43 7.41 7.45
N THR A 267 -0.75 7.69 6.93
CA THR A 267 -2.00 7.09 7.37
C THR A 267 -2.59 6.22 6.28
N LEU A 268 -3.40 5.23 6.67
CA LEU A 268 -4.09 4.36 5.73
C LEU A 268 -5.60 4.61 5.80
N VAL A 269 -6.22 4.79 4.63
CA VAL A 269 -7.67 4.85 4.48
C VAL A 269 -8.10 3.71 3.58
N ASP A 270 -8.92 2.80 4.09
CA ASP A 270 -9.32 1.58 3.41
C ASP A 270 -8.11 0.81 2.82
N GLY A 271 -7.00 0.78 3.59
CA GLY A 271 -5.74 0.12 3.24
C GLY A 271 -4.89 0.83 2.19
N TYR A 272 -5.24 2.03 1.73
CA TYR A 272 -4.40 2.88 0.88
C TYR A 272 -3.56 3.80 1.73
N SER A 273 -2.23 3.69 1.61
CA SER A 273 -1.27 4.44 2.42
C SER A 273 -0.85 5.74 1.75
N SER A 274 -0.91 6.85 2.50
CA SER A 274 -0.16 8.06 2.14
C SER A 274 1.30 7.93 2.57
N ASP A 275 2.12 8.81 1.98
CA ASP A 275 3.51 9.01 2.35
C ASP A 275 3.87 10.49 2.29
N GLY A 276 4.66 10.96 3.27
CA GLY A 276 5.10 12.34 3.31
C GLY A 276 5.91 12.71 4.54
N ALA A 277 6.93 13.55 4.34
CA ALA A 277 7.82 13.93 5.42
C ALA A 277 8.04 15.43 5.52
N ARG A 278 8.25 15.87 6.77
CA ARG A 278 8.64 17.25 7.11
C ARG A 278 9.78 17.26 8.12
N SER A 279 10.61 18.28 7.99
CA SER A 279 11.69 18.56 8.94
C SER A 279 11.39 19.81 9.74
N PHE A 280 11.69 19.72 11.03
CA PHE A 280 11.51 20.80 11.99
C PHE A 280 12.79 20.94 12.84
N SER A 281 12.88 22.08 13.54
CA SER A 281 13.86 22.27 14.59
C SER A 281 13.24 22.92 15.83
N TRP A 282 13.90 22.78 16.96
CA TRP A 282 13.61 23.60 18.14
C TRP A 282 14.73 24.61 18.36
N GLY A 283 14.55 25.82 17.83
CA GLY A 283 15.56 26.87 17.79
C GLY A 283 16.45 26.81 16.55
N PRO A 284 17.46 27.69 16.48
CA PRO A 284 18.38 27.77 15.35
C PRO A 284 19.13 26.47 15.13
N VAL A 285 19.23 26.05 13.87
CA VAL A 285 20.03 24.88 13.48
C VAL A 285 21.50 25.27 13.21
N SER A 286 22.40 24.29 13.18
CA SER A 286 23.78 24.53 12.77
C SER A 286 23.86 24.97 11.29
N PRO A 287 24.88 25.77 10.90
CA PRO A 287 25.08 26.14 9.49
C PRO A 287 25.12 24.90 8.57
N LEU A 288 25.78 23.82 9.00
CA LEU A 288 25.83 22.57 8.23
C LEU A 288 24.43 21.96 8.00
N ALA A 289 23.56 21.94 9.00
CA ALA A 289 22.20 21.44 8.84
C ALA A 289 21.38 22.30 7.88
N ALA A 290 21.57 23.64 7.93
CA ALA A 290 20.91 24.56 6.99
C ALA A 290 21.40 24.34 5.55
N ASP A 291 22.71 24.20 5.34
CA ASP A 291 23.31 23.93 4.02
C ASP A 291 22.82 22.60 3.44
N VAL A 292 22.79 21.53 4.28
CA VAL A 292 22.25 20.23 3.88
C VAL A 292 20.78 20.37 3.45
N PHE A 293 19.96 21.04 4.28
CA PHE A 293 18.53 21.19 3.97
C PHE A 293 18.30 21.97 2.67
N SER A 294 19.07 23.06 2.45
CA SER A 294 19.02 23.83 1.20
C SER A 294 19.36 22.97 -0.04
N ALA A 295 20.34 22.07 0.10
CA ALA A 295 20.67 21.14 -0.99
C ALA A 295 19.53 20.14 -1.26
N LEU A 296 18.84 19.66 -0.21
CA LEU A 296 17.66 18.79 -0.36
C LEU A 296 16.50 19.53 -1.03
N GLU A 297 16.23 20.80 -0.67
CA GLU A 297 15.22 21.64 -1.33
C GLU A 297 15.51 21.80 -2.82
N ALA A 298 16.76 22.10 -3.19
CA ALA A 298 17.17 22.22 -4.58
C ALA A 298 17.05 20.90 -5.35
N ALA A 299 17.40 19.78 -4.74
CA ALA A 299 17.24 18.46 -5.33
C ALA A 299 15.78 18.10 -5.54
N PHE A 300 14.95 18.32 -4.52
CA PHE A 300 13.51 18.07 -4.60
C PHE A 300 12.85 18.89 -5.73
N ALA A 301 13.16 20.18 -5.82
CA ALA A 301 12.66 21.04 -6.89
C ALA A 301 13.08 20.52 -8.28
N SER A 302 14.35 20.11 -8.42
CA SER A 302 14.87 19.55 -9.68
C SER A 302 14.16 18.24 -10.08
N GLY A 303 13.83 17.38 -9.11
CA GLY A 303 13.07 16.15 -9.37
C GLY A 303 11.63 16.44 -9.78
N LEU A 304 10.97 17.35 -9.06
CA LEU A 304 9.58 17.74 -9.31
C LEU A 304 9.36 18.29 -10.72
N GLU A 305 10.30 19.07 -11.25
CA GLU A 305 10.23 19.58 -12.61
C GLU A 305 10.21 18.46 -13.68
N VAL A 306 10.78 17.31 -13.37
CA VAL A 306 10.89 16.15 -14.28
C VAL A 306 9.70 15.22 -14.17
N ILE A 307 8.89 15.27 -13.11
CA ILE A 307 7.68 14.45 -12.97
C ILE A 307 6.62 14.92 -13.96
N ARG A 308 6.69 14.39 -15.17
CA ARG A 308 5.77 14.69 -16.28
C ARG A 308 5.45 13.43 -17.06
N PRO A 309 4.23 13.29 -17.61
CA PRO A 309 3.90 12.19 -18.50
C PRO A 309 4.90 12.05 -19.65
N GLY A 310 5.35 10.82 -19.90
CA GLY A 310 6.32 10.51 -20.97
C GLY A 310 7.79 10.53 -20.54
N ASN A 311 8.13 11.15 -19.42
CA ASN A 311 9.47 11.02 -18.83
C ASN A 311 9.62 9.66 -18.14
N THR A 312 10.86 9.24 -17.88
CA THR A 312 11.14 8.01 -17.13
C THR A 312 11.33 8.29 -15.65
N PHE A 313 11.09 7.27 -14.81
CA PHE A 313 11.42 7.34 -13.40
C PHE A 313 12.92 7.56 -13.16
N GLY A 314 13.79 6.96 -13.98
CA GLY A 314 15.24 7.19 -13.95
C GLY A 314 15.64 8.62 -14.23
N ALA A 315 14.91 9.36 -15.07
CA ALA A 315 15.20 10.77 -15.35
C ALA A 315 15.00 11.66 -14.12
N VAL A 316 13.99 11.36 -13.27
CA VAL A 316 13.77 12.06 -12.00
C VAL A 316 14.93 11.81 -11.03
N HIS A 317 15.35 10.56 -10.87
CA HIS A 317 16.52 10.20 -10.07
C HIS A 317 17.78 10.95 -10.53
N ALA A 318 18.05 10.93 -11.83
CA ALA A 318 19.22 11.60 -12.41
C ALA A 318 19.21 13.11 -12.15
N ALA A 319 18.06 13.78 -12.28
CA ALA A 319 17.90 15.22 -12.04
C ALA A 319 18.20 15.57 -10.57
N MET A 320 17.65 14.80 -9.61
CA MET A 320 17.88 15.01 -8.18
C MET A 320 19.33 14.78 -7.79
N LEU A 321 19.92 13.66 -8.24
CA LEU A 321 21.32 13.35 -7.98
C LEU A 321 22.27 14.39 -8.54
N ALA A 322 22.01 14.86 -9.76
CA ALA A 322 22.80 15.94 -10.38
C ALA A 322 22.66 17.25 -9.59
N SER A 323 21.49 17.56 -9.03
CA SER A 323 21.29 18.71 -8.17
C SER A 323 22.12 18.62 -6.89
N MET A 324 22.11 17.48 -6.19
CA MET A 324 22.94 17.25 -5.00
C MET A 324 24.43 17.44 -5.29
N ARG A 325 24.92 16.91 -6.42
CA ARG A 325 26.31 17.07 -6.85
C ARG A 325 26.69 18.52 -7.11
N ARG A 326 25.81 19.32 -7.71
CA ARG A 326 26.03 20.77 -7.91
C ARG A 326 26.11 21.55 -6.58
N GLN A 327 25.48 21.05 -5.54
CA GLN A 327 25.54 21.60 -4.18
C GLN A 327 26.78 21.13 -3.38
N GLY A 328 27.71 20.43 -4.02
CA GLY A 328 28.95 19.96 -3.38
C GLY A 328 28.90 18.54 -2.81
N PHE A 329 27.79 17.84 -2.93
CA PHE A 329 27.63 16.45 -2.46
C PHE A 329 28.04 15.45 -3.55
N SER A 330 29.31 15.46 -3.99
CA SER A 330 29.79 14.63 -5.11
C SER A 330 29.64 13.14 -4.87
N GLU A 331 29.78 12.68 -3.63
CA GLU A 331 29.70 11.26 -3.23
C GLU A 331 28.32 10.85 -2.72
N TYR A 332 27.38 11.78 -2.65
CA TYR A 332 26.01 11.45 -2.24
C TYR A 332 25.36 10.55 -3.28
N TYR A 333 24.79 9.44 -2.82
CA TYR A 333 24.05 8.49 -3.62
C TYR A 333 22.90 7.89 -2.85
N ARG A 334 21.75 7.78 -3.51
CA ARG A 334 20.56 7.11 -2.99
C ARG A 334 20.09 6.03 -3.95
N GLY A 335 19.53 4.94 -3.41
CA GLY A 335 18.92 3.89 -4.21
C GLY A 335 17.72 4.40 -5.01
N HIS A 336 16.91 5.26 -4.38
CA HIS A 336 15.80 5.97 -5.03
C HIS A 336 15.53 7.32 -4.35
N PHE A 337 14.78 8.18 -5.01
CA PHE A 337 14.25 9.43 -4.51
C PHE A 337 12.72 9.42 -4.49
N GLY A 338 12.14 8.30 -4.11
CA GLY A 338 10.71 8.09 -4.01
C GLY A 338 10.19 6.96 -4.89
N HIS A 339 8.89 6.77 -4.86
CA HIS A 339 8.21 5.57 -5.33
C HIS A 339 6.73 5.83 -5.61
N SER A 340 6.04 4.82 -6.16
CA SER A 340 4.58 4.82 -6.20
C SER A 340 4.02 4.57 -4.79
N VAL A 341 2.82 5.07 -4.51
CA VAL A 341 2.06 4.76 -3.29
C VAL A 341 0.72 4.15 -3.67
N GLY A 342 0.12 3.37 -2.78
CA GLY A 342 -1.14 2.70 -3.07
C GLY A 342 -1.68 1.85 -1.92
N GLY A 343 -2.38 0.77 -2.26
CA GLY A 343 -3.02 -0.16 -1.34
C GLY A 343 -2.31 -1.51 -1.24
N GLY A 344 -0.99 -1.55 -1.38
CA GLY A 344 -0.15 -2.74 -1.23
C GLY A 344 0.14 -3.16 0.19
N VAL A 345 1.00 -4.15 0.33
CA VAL A 345 1.51 -4.61 1.63
C VAL A 345 2.51 -3.62 2.19
N GLY A 346 3.38 -3.11 1.31
CA GLY A 346 4.40 -2.14 1.67
C GLY A 346 3.88 -0.71 1.61
N ILE A 347 4.57 0.17 2.31
CA ILE A 347 4.38 1.63 2.22
C ILE A 347 4.83 2.07 0.83
N GLU A 348 5.98 1.60 0.40
CA GLU A 348 6.60 1.87 -0.88
C GLU A 348 6.15 0.85 -1.93
N GLU A 349 5.70 1.32 -3.07
CA GLU A 349 5.29 0.49 -4.21
C GLU A 349 6.13 0.80 -5.45
N TRP A 350 6.28 -0.21 -6.30
CA TRP A 350 6.82 -0.01 -7.65
C TRP A 350 5.88 0.89 -8.50
N PRO A 351 6.44 1.75 -9.39
CA PRO A 351 7.85 1.98 -9.73
C PRO A 351 8.55 2.97 -8.79
N PHE A 352 9.89 2.87 -8.74
CA PHE A 352 10.76 3.72 -7.92
C PHE A 352 11.49 4.76 -8.78
N PHE A 353 11.65 5.97 -8.28
CA PHE A 353 12.58 6.96 -8.85
C PHE A 353 14.02 6.54 -8.55
N SER A 354 14.49 5.51 -9.26
CA SER A 354 15.80 4.87 -9.07
C SER A 354 16.66 4.98 -10.32
N HIS A 355 17.97 4.72 -10.15
CA HIS A 355 18.93 4.80 -11.23
C HIS A 355 18.51 3.96 -12.45
N ASP A 356 18.55 4.59 -13.63
CA ASP A 356 18.26 3.96 -14.93
C ASP A 356 16.90 3.24 -15.03
N ASN A 357 15.93 3.56 -14.15
CA ASN A 357 14.61 2.97 -14.26
C ASN A 357 13.90 3.43 -15.55
N PRO A 358 13.62 2.52 -16.52
CA PRO A 358 13.06 2.87 -17.82
C PRO A 358 11.55 3.08 -17.79
N GLU A 359 10.87 2.80 -16.67
CA GLU A 359 9.41 2.91 -16.59
C GLU A 359 8.96 4.35 -16.86
N ILE A 360 7.91 4.46 -17.67
CA ILE A 360 7.35 5.74 -18.11
C ILE A 360 6.34 6.25 -17.08
N ILE A 361 6.46 7.51 -16.75
CA ILE A 361 5.49 8.23 -15.93
C ILE A 361 4.21 8.42 -16.72
N LEU A 362 3.08 7.93 -16.18
CA LEU A 362 1.77 7.98 -16.84
C LEU A 362 0.79 8.84 -16.03
N PRO A 363 -0.16 9.51 -16.69
CA PRO A 363 -1.29 10.13 -16.00
C PRO A 363 -2.06 9.11 -15.15
N GLY A 364 -2.52 9.53 -13.97
CA GLY A 364 -3.20 8.66 -13.01
C GLY A 364 -2.26 7.94 -12.04
N MET A 365 -0.95 7.99 -12.23
CA MET A 365 -0.01 7.53 -11.21
C MET A 365 -0.04 8.46 -10.00
N VAL A 366 0.10 7.88 -8.80
CA VAL A 366 0.34 8.63 -7.56
C VAL A 366 1.69 8.19 -7.02
N VAL A 367 2.57 9.17 -6.82
CA VAL A 367 3.96 8.95 -6.44
C VAL A 367 4.35 9.83 -5.25
N ALA A 368 5.18 9.33 -4.36
CA ALA A 368 5.90 10.11 -3.38
C ALA A 368 7.26 10.50 -3.96
N LEU A 369 7.61 11.78 -3.90
CA LEU A 369 8.93 12.29 -4.20
C LEU A 369 9.60 12.68 -2.91
N GLU A 370 10.79 12.15 -2.65
CA GLU A 370 11.52 12.35 -1.39
C GLU A 370 12.95 12.84 -1.61
N ALA A 371 13.43 13.72 -0.74
CA ALA A 371 14.81 14.15 -0.64
C ALA A 371 15.28 13.98 0.81
N PRO A 372 15.75 12.79 1.24
CA PRO A 372 16.16 12.53 2.59
C PRO A 372 17.66 12.66 2.80
N PHE A 373 18.04 12.93 4.05
CA PHE A 373 19.40 12.88 4.55
C PHE A 373 19.42 12.27 5.95
N TYR A 374 20.32 11.33 6.17
CA TYR A 374 20.50 10.67 7.45
C TYR A 374 21.95 10.81 7.89
N GLY A 375 22.23 11.73 8.81
CA GLY A 375 23.59 12.01 9.31
C GLY A 375 23.72 11.70 10.80
N GLU A 376 24.36 10.56 11.15
CA GLU A 376 24.68 10.30 12.55
C GLU A 376 25.56 11.41 13.10
N GLY A 377 25.22 11.95 14.27
CA GLY A 377 25.87 13.12 14.85
C GLY A 377 25.31 14.48 14.40
N LEU A 378 24.51 14.53 13.32
CA LEU A 378 23.81 15.74 12.88
C LEU A 378 22.30 15.61 13.10
N GLY A 379 21.74 14.48 12.70
CA GLY A 379 20.31 14.20 12.68
C GLY A 379 19.79 13.87 11.29
N ALA A 380 18.48 13.62 11.17
CA ALA A 380 17.81 13.38 9.90
C ALA A 380 17.09 14.64 9.40
N LEU A 381 17.12 14.83 8.09
CA LEU A 381 16.39 15.86 7.36
C LEU A 381 15.70 15.21 6.17
N MET A 382 14.46 15.62 5.87
CA MET A 382 13.70 15.07 4.75
C MET A 382 12.63 16.04 4.27
N ILE A 383 12.42 16.04 2.98
CA ILE A 383 11.29 16.68 2.31
C ILE A 383 10.65 15.59 1.50
N GLU A 384 9.36 15.37 1.69
CA GLU A 384 8.60 14.40 0.91
C GLU A 384 7.16 14.84 0.76
N ASP A 385 6.68 14.74 -0.46
CA ASP A 385 5.28 14.96 -0.82
C ASP A 385 4.77 13.92 -1.79
N GLN A 386 3.48 13.68 -1.71
CA GLN A 386 2.73 12.82 -2.60
C GLN A 386 2.13 13.63 -3.76
N PHE A 387 2.25 13.12 -4.97
CA PHE A 387 1.80 13.79 -6.19
C PHE A 387 0.91 12.88 -7.04
N LEU A 388 -0.22 13.44 -7.50
CA LEU A 388 -0.96 12.87 -8.62
C LEU A 388 -0.33 13.34 -9.93
N VAL A 389 0.04 12.41 -10.79
CA VAL A 389 0.45 12.73 -12.16
C VAL A 389 -0.80 12.98 -13.00
N THR A 390 -0.97 14.19 -13.49
CA THR A 390 -2.03 14.59 -14.42
C THR A 390 -1.46 14.72 -15.84
N THR A 391 -2.31 14.93 -16.84
CA THR A 391 -1.86 15.22 -18.22
C THR A 391 -1.05 16.51 -18.33
N ALA A 392 -1.18 17.43 -17.34
CA ALA A 392 -0.45 18.69 -17.30
C ALA A 392 0.86 18.63 -16.49
N GLY A 393 1.07 17.55 -15.72
CA GLY A 393 2.22 17.36 -14.81
C GLY A 393 1.83 16.90 -13.43
N ALA A 394 2.69 17.11 -12.45
CA ALA A 394 2.49 16.68 -11.07
C ALA A 394 1.60 17.67 -10.28
N GLU A 395 0.51 17.16 -9.69
CA GLU A 395 -0.36 17.88 -8.77
C GLU A 395 -0.09 17.41 -7.34
N CYS A 396 0.36 18.33 -6.48
CA CYS A 396 0.68 18.01 -5.08
C CYS A 396 -0.59 17.67 -4.28
N MET A 397 -0.54 16.58 -3.53
CA MET A 397 -1.61 16.20 -2.59
C MET A 397 -1.39 16.72 -1.18
N ASN A 398 -0.22 17.29 -0.90
CA ASN A 398 0.16 17.85 0.39
C ASN A 398 0.05 19.37 0.37
N SER A 399 -0.17 19.97 1.54
CA SER A 399 -0.42 21.40 1.70
C SER A 399 0.59 22.11 2.62
N LEU A 400 1.27 21.35 3.50
CA LEU A 400 2.23 21.93 4.44
C LEU A 400 3.49 22.43 3.72
N PRO A 401 4.06 23.57 4.14
CA PRO A 401 5.31 24.08 3.59
C PRO A 401 6.46 23.07 3.70
N ARG A 402 7.33 23.06 2.70
CA ARG A 402 8.51 22.17 2.60
C ARG A 402 9.73 22.69 3.35
N THR A 403 9.66 23.89 3.92
CA THR A 403 10.78 24.54 4.59
C THR A 403 11.11 23.90 5.93
N LEU A 404 12.39 23.95 6.34
CA LEU A 404 12.82 23.61 7.70
C LEU A 404 12.26 24.64 8.69
N ARG A 405 11.26 24.23 9.49
CA ARG A 405 10.55 25.13 10.42
C ARG A 405 11.17 25.12 11.81
N ASP A 406 11.59 26.30 12.28
CA ASP A 406 11.93 26.52 13.68
C ASP A 406 10.65 26.68 14.53
N LEU A 407 10.33 25.67 15.34
CA LEU A 407 9.11 25.63 16.16
C LEU A 407 9.25 26.39 17.49
N SER A 408 10.42 26.91 17.82
CA SER A 408 10.61 27.75 19.01
C SER A 408 10.05 29.18 18.86
N ARG A 409 9.70 29.54 17.62
CA ARG A 409 9.17 30.87 17.24
C ARG A 409 7.69 30.83 16.86
N ALA A 410 7.02 29.69 17.03
CA ALA A 410 5.63 29.47 16.61
C ALA A 410 4.63 29.89 17.69
#